data_d9d30b2981e0f01a22cac6a60bbbac86
#
_entry.id   d9d30b2981e0f01a22cac6a60bbbac86
#
_cell.length_a   1.000
_cell.length_b   1.000
_cell.length_c   1.000
_cell.angle_alpha   90.00
_cell.angle_beta   90.00
_cell.angle_gamma   90.00
#
_symmetry.space_group_name_H-M   'P 1'
#
loop_
_entity.id
_entity.type
_entity.pdbx_description
1 polymer ?
#
loop_
_entity_poly.entity_id
_entity_poly.type
_entity_poly.pdbx_seq_one_letter_code
_entity_poly.pdbx_strand_id
1 'polypeptide(L)'
;MLIDGALHLDTIQTNEIAEPIHQVVLCQQLVESGLNYLLNHSGCKKITVVCCDGNHSRITAKMHSNSRLGNSLEYFMYYNLAHRFPTLNWVIAEGLHTYLKVFDFKVRFHHGDTISFGGVQGPYMYLNRRIYQWDEGIKADYSVQGHLHCYTVGTRRWLINGSLIGYSPYALTFGSEAQPPIQAFFLLDKHRGPTVQIPILL
;
A
#
# COMPACT_ATOMS: atom_id res chain seq x y z
N MET A 1 -0.43 -1.87 7.78
CA MET A 1 -1.64 -1.80 8.58
C MET A 1 -1.75 -2.94 9.57
N LEU A 2 -1.51 -4.17 9.20
CA LEU A 2 -1.31 -5.25 10.17
C LEU A 2 0.05 -5.12 10.80
N ILE A 3 0.09 -5.18 12.11
CA ILE A 3 1.29 -4.97 12.87
C ILE A 3 1.77 -6.34 13.35
N ASP A 4 2.95 -6.70 12.90
CA ASP A 4 3.80 -7.69 13.52
C ASP A 4 3.19 -9.06 13.86
N GLY A 5 3.02 -9.88 12.82
CA GLY A 5 2.88 -11.31 13.01
C GLY A 5 4.21 -11.92 13.48
N ALA A 6 5.03 -12.39 12.52
CA ALA A 6 6.31 -13.03 12.81
C ALA A 6 7.53 -12.10 12.76
N LEU A 7 7.34 -10.80 12.48
CA LEU A 7 8.47 -9.88 12.24
C LEU A 7 9.10 -9.33 13.51
N HIS A 8 8.28 -8.87 14.44
CA HIS A 8 8.73 -8.23 15.67
C HIS A 8 7.95 -8.81 16.87
N LEU A 9 8.36 -10.00 17.30
CA LEU A 9 7.70 -10.68 18.42
C LEU A 9 7.72 -9.86 19.71
N ASP A 10 8.76 -9.05 19.91
CA ASP A 10 8.94 -8.23 21.12
C ASP A 10 7.96 -7.05 21.18
N THR A 11 7.46 -6.61 20.03
CA THR A 11 6.53 -5.46 19.95
C THR A 11 5.05 -5.85 19.97
N ILE A 12 4.73 -7.13 19.82
CA ILE A 12 3.33 -7.62 19.86
C ILE A 12 2.65 -7.19 21.17
N GLN A 13 3.36 -7.27 22.28
CA GLN A 13 2.83 -6.93 23.62
C GLN A 13 2.59 -5.43 23.82
N THR A 14 3.16 -4.58 22.98
CA THR A 14 2.98 -3.13 23.05
C THR A 14 1.87 -2.61 22.16
N ASN A 15 1.27 -3.47 21.35
CA ASN A 15 0.14 -3.12 20.52
C ASN A 15 -1.17 -3.10 21.34
N GLU A 16 -2.03 -2.16 21.04
CA GLU A 16 -3.36 -2.04 21.67
C GLU A 16 -4.21 -3.31 21.47
N ILE A 17 -4.06 -3.94 20.29
CA ILE A 17 -4.60 -5.28 19.99
C ILE A 17 -3.41 -6.19 19.77
N ALA A 18 -3.12 -7.05 20.73
CA ALA A 18 -1.94 -7.92 20.69
C ALA A 18 -2.08 -9.07 19.67
N GLU A 19 -3.28 -9.65 19.58
CA GLU A 19 -3.51 -10.84 18.78
C GLU A 19 -3.62 -10.51 17.28
N PRO A 20 -2.76 -11.07 16.42
CA PRO A 20 -2.75 -10.77 14.99
C PRO A 20 -4.10 -11.02 14.29
N ILE A 21 -4.84 -12.06 14.68
CA ILE A 21 -6.15 -12.36 14.08
C ILE A 21 -7.19 -11.29 14.42
N HIS A 22 -7.19 -10.77 15.66
CA HIS A 22 -8.09 -9.66 16.03
C HIS A 22 -7.75 -8.38 15.25
N GLN A 23 -6.46 -8.11 14.97
CA GLN A 23 -6.05 -7.00 14.11
C GLN A 23 -6.59 -7.19 12.68
N VAL A 24 -6.52 -8.40 12.12
CA VAL A 24 -7.08 -8.70 10.79
C VAL A 24 -8.58 -8.47 10.76
N VAL A 25 -9.30 -8.98 11.77
CA VAL A 25 -10.77 -8.83 11.86
C VAL A 25 -11.16 -7.36 11.95
N LEU A 26 -10.51 -6.58 12.82
CA LEU A 26 -10.78 -5.14 12.92
C LEU A 26 -10.49 -4.42 11.61
N CYS A 27 -9.34 -4.70 11.00
CA CYS A 27 -8.97 -4.12 9.72
C CYS A 27 -10.00 -4.43 8.63
N GLN A 28 -10.44 -5.69 8.54
CA GLN A 28 -11.47 -6.11 7.60
C GLN A 28 -12.76 -5.33 7.81
N GLN A 29 -13.24 -5.19 9.05
CA GLN A 29 -14.44 -4.43 9.38
C GLN A 29 -14.34 -2.96 8.97
N LEU A 30 -13.18 -2.32 9.20
CA LEU A 30 -12.95 -0.93 8.81
C LEU A 30 -12.94 -0.77 7.28
N VAL A 31 -12.31 -1.68 6.55
CA VAL A 31 -12.31 -1.67 5.08
C VAL A 31 -13.71 -1.92 4.54
N GLU A 32 -14.47 -2.88 5.10
CA GLU A 32 -15.86 -3.13 4.74
C GLU A 32 -16.74 -1.88 4.93
N SER A 33 -16.57 -1.19 6.05
CA SER A 33 -17.29 0.07 6.31
C SER A 33 -16.96 1.12 5.25
N GLY A 34 -15.69 1.29 4.92
CA GLY A 34 -15.24 2.23 3.88
C GLY A 34 -15.76 1.87 2.49
N LEU A 35 -15.74 0.58 2.12
CA LEU A 35 -16.27 0.12 0.82
C LEU A 35 -17.78 0.32 0.72
N ASN A 36 -18.53 0.04 1.79
CA ASN A 36 -19.97 0.31 1.85
C ASN A 36 -20.26 1.82 1.72
N TYR A 37 -19.47 2.65 2.39
CA TYR A 37 -19.60 4.10 2.25
C TYR A 37 -19.36 4.56 0.81
N LEU A 38 -18.31 4.07 0.16
CA LEU A 38 -18.02 4.41 -1.24
C LEU A 38 -19.12 3.93 -2.19
N LEU A 39 -19.63 2.72 -2.02
CA LEU A 39 -20.73 2.20 -2.83
C LEU A 39 -21.99 3.05 -2.74
N ASN A 40 -22.30 3.55 -1.55
CA ASN A 40 -23.55 4.28 -1.31
C ASN A 40 -23.44 5.79 -1.61
N HIS A 41 -22.24 6.38 -1.56
CA HIS A 41 -22.10 7.85 -1.55
C HIS A 41 -21.18 8.41 -2.64
N SER A 42 -20.30 7.60 -3.26
CA SER A 42 -19.32 8.14 -4.21
C SER A 42 -19.91 8.53 -5.57
N GLY A 43 -21.05 7.95 -5.97
CA GLY A 43 -21.61 8.08 -7.31
C GLY A 43 -20.75 7.45 -8.42
N CYS A 44 -19.69 6.73 -8.07
CA CYS A 44 -18.80 6.08 -9.03
C CYS A 44 -19.51 4.94 -9.75
N LYS A 45 -19.46 4.93 -11.09
CA LYS A 45 -20.03 3.84 -11.92
C LYS A 45 -19.26 2.53 -11.80
N LYS A 46 -17.97 2.62 -11.48
CA LYS A 46 -17.07 1.47 -11.35
C LYS A 46 -16.07 1.74 -10.23
N ILE A 47 -15.96 0.80 -9.32
CA ILE A 47 -14.95 0.80 -8.27
C ILE A 47 -14.05 -0.41 -8.48
N THR A 48 -12.74 -0.18 -8.51
CA THR A 48 -11.72 -1.23 -8.55
C THR A 48 -10.85 -1.12 -7.32
N VAL A 49 -10.76 -2.19 -6.56
CA VAL A 49 -9.94 -2.29 -5.36
C VAL A 49 -8.64 -2.99 -5.73
N VAL A 50 -7.52 -2.28 -5.61
CA VAL A 50 -6.19 -2.82 -5.88
C VAL A 50 -5.52 -3.12 -4.54
N CYS A 51 -5.11 -4.36 -4.33
CA CYS A 51 -4.59 -4.86 -3.07
C CYS A 51 -3.14 -5.32 -3.22
N CYS A 52 -2.27 -4.81 -2.35
CA CYS A 52 -0.89 -5.25 -2.20
C CYS A 52 -0.63 -5.53 -0.73
N ASP A 53 -0.12 -6.71 -0.41
CA ASP A 53 0.21 -7.07 0.96
C ASP A 53 1.48 -6.37 1.45
N GLY A 54 1.50 -6.05 2.74
CA GLY A 54 2.66 -5.46 3.41
C GLY A 54 3.62 -6.52 3.95
N ASN A 55 4.80 -6.08 4.38
CA ASN A 55 5.80 -6.96 4.98
C ASN A 55 5.47 -7.39 6.42
N HIS A 56 4.61 -6.64 7.12
CA HIS A 56 4.25 -6.92 8.52
C HIS A 56 3.16 -7.99 8.68
N SER A 57 2.36 -8.23 7.64
CA SER A 57 1.26 -9.21 7.67
C SER A 57 1.69 -10.65 7.40
N ARG A 58 2.98 -10.88 7.12
CA ARG A 58 3.50 -12.21 6.82
C ARG A 58 3.46 -13.13 8.03
N ILE A 59 3.22 -14.41 7.77
CA ILE A 59 3.26 -15.48 8.79
C ILE A 59 4.60 -16.24 8.79
N THR A 60 5.57 -15.81 7.96
CA THR A 60 6.91 -16.42 7.86
C THR A 60 7.94 -15.56 8.59
N ALA A 61 8.91 -16.18 9.25
CA ALA A 61 9.98 -15.47 9.97
C ALA A 61 10.85 -14.60 9.04
N LYS A 62 11.06 -15.05 7.81
CA LYS A 62 11.82 -14.31 6.78
C LYS A 62 10.91 -13.96 5.61
N MET A 63 11.17 -12.83 5.02
CA MET A 63 10.48 -12.41 3.80
C MET A 63 11.11 -13.14 2.60
N HIS A 64 10.27 -13.84 1.85
CA HIS A 64 10.67 -14.56 0.65
C HIS A 64 9.84 -14.06 -0.53
N SER A 65 10.46 -13.60 -1.59
CA SER A 65 9.76 -13.09 -2.77
C SER A 65 8.85 -14.16 -3.41
N ASN A 66 9.34 -15.40 -3.48
CA ASN A 66 8.61 -16.48 -4.13
C ASN A 66 7.50 -17.13 -3.28
N SER A 67 7.50 -16.92 -1.96
CA SER A 67 6.50 -17.48 -1.05
C SER A 67 5.65 -16.42 -0.36
N ARG A 68 5.71 -15.18 -0.81
CA ARG A 68 4.92 -14.07 -0.27
C ARG A 68 3.43 -14.33 -0.44
N LEU A 69 3.05 -14.76 -1.62
CA LEU A 69 1.69 -15.17 -1.94
C LEU A 69 1.24 -16.33 -1.05
N GLY A 70 0.10 -16.18 -0.42
CA GLY A 70 -0.47 -17.19 0.48
C GLY A 70 0.16 -17.25 1.88
N ASN A 71 1.22 -16.48 2.16
CA ASN A 71 1.83 -16.38 3.48
C ASN A 71 1.63 -15.00 4.13
N SER A 72 0.52 -14.36 3.83
CA SER A 72 0.15 -13.04 4.33
C SER A 72 -1.28 -13.05 4.85
N LEU A 73 -1.49 -12.54 6.07
CA LEU A 73 -2.82 -12.36 6.65
C LEU A 73 -3.62 -11.30 5.90
N GLU A 74 -2.96 -10.28 5.35
CA GLU A 74 -3.63 -9.28 4.49
C GLU A 74 -4.15 -9.91 3.21
N TYR A 75 -3.39 -10.81 2.59
CA TYR A 75 -3.84 -11.54 1.41
C TYR A 75 -5.11 -12.34 1.70
N PHE A 76 -5.17 -13.04 2.83
CA PHE A 76 -6.37 -13.75 3.27
C PHE A 76 -7.55 -12.79 3.47
N MET A 77 -7.32 -11.64 4.12
CA MET A 77 -8.33 -10.61 4.30
C MET A 77 -8.88 -10.08 2.96
N TYR A 78 -8.01 -9.82 1.98
CA TYR A 78 -8.43 -9.35 0.67
C TYR A 78 -9.31 -10.36 -0.06
N TYR A 79 -9.01 -11.64 0.05
CA TYR A 79 -9.85 -12.70 -0.50
C TYR A 79 -11.24 -12.71 0.16
N ASN A 80 -11.30 -12.62 1.47
CA ASN A 80 -12.58 -12.54 2.19
C ASN A 80 -13.40 -11.32 1.76
N LEU A 81 -12.76 -10.17 1.65
CA LEU A 81 -13.41 -8.94 1.20
C LEU A 81 -13.93 -9.07 -0.25
N ALA A 82 -13.15 -9.67 -1.13
CA ALA A 82 -13.57 -9.90 -2.52
C ALA A 82 -14.82 -10.79 -2.61
N HIS A 83 -14.93 -11.81 -1.77
CA HIS A 83 -16.13 -12.64 -1.70
C HIS A 83 -17.34 -11.89 -1.12
N ARG A 84 -17.12 -11.00 -0.16
CA ARG A 84 -18.20 -10.20 0.45
C ARG A 84 -18.70 -9.07 -0.46
N PHE A 85 -17.84 -8.55 -1.35
CA PHE A 85 -18.15 -7.49 -2.30
C PHE A 85 -17.96 -7.92 -3.76
N PRO A 86 -18.73 -8.90 -4.24
CA PRO A 86 -18.57 -9.44 -5.59
C PRO A 86 -18.93 -8.46 -6.70
N THR A 87 -19.60 -7.37 -6.38
CA THR A 87 -19.96 -6.31 -7.33
C THR A 87 -18.79 -5.35 -7.61
N LEU A 88 -17.76 -5.35 -6.79
CA LEU A 88 -16.55 -4.58 -7.00
C LEU A 88 -15.56 -5.34 -7.89
N ASN A 89 -14.70 -4.60 -8.59
CA ASN A 89 -13.58 -5.22 -9.29
C ASN A 89 -12.39 -5.33 -8.34
N TRP A 90 -11.83 -6.53 -8.23
CA TRP A 90 -10.69 -6.79 -7.36
C TRP A 90 -9.45 -7.11 -8.18
N VAL A 91 -8.33 -6.48 -7.82
CA VAL A 91 -6.99 -6.75 -8.37
C VAL A 91 -6.10 -7.02 -7.16
N ILE A 92 -5.96 -8.28 -6.80
CA ILE A 92 -5.14 -8.72 -5.66
C ILE A 92 -3.78 -9.12 -6.22
N ALA A 93 -2.71 -8.54 -5.65
CA ALA A 93 -1.35 -8.80 -6.12
C ALA A 93 -0.96 -10.27 -5.92
N GLU A 94 -0.45 -10.90 -6.97
CA GLU A 94 0.11 -12.26 -6.95
C GLU A 94 1.63 -12.29 -6.79
N GLY A 95 2.22 -11.14 -6.45
CA GLY A 95 3.65 -10.97 -6.27
C GLY A 95 3.96 -9.60 -5.68
N LEU A 96 5.20 -9.14 -5.87
CA LEU A 96 5.65 -7.84 -5.35
C LEU A 96 4.91 -6.65 -5.97
N HIS A 97 4.48 -6.78 -7.21
CA HIS A 97 3.81 -5.73 -7.96
C HIS A 97 2.48 -6.21 -8.51
N THR A 98 1.51 -5.31 -8.58
CA THR A 98 0.33 -5.49 -9.40
C THR A 98 0.13 -4.27 -10.31
N TYR A 99 -0.65 -4.45 -11.36
CA TYR A 99 -0.82 -3.42 -12.39
C TYR A 99 -2.30 -3.23 -12.70
N LEU A 100 -2.69 -1.97 -12.83
CA LEU A 100 -4.03 -1.60 -13.29
C LEU A 100 -3.89 -0.70 -14.53
N LYS A 101 -4.55 -1.06 -15.60
CA LYS A 101 -4.70 -0.17 -16.76
C LYS A 101 -5.91 0.73 -16.53
N VAL A 102 -5.67 2.05 -16.52
CA VAL A 102 -6.69 3.10 -16.41
C VAL A 102 -6.55 3.98 -17.63
N PHE A 103 -7.52 3.97 -18.54
CA PHE A 103 -7.39 4.50 -19.89
C PHE A 103 -6.21 3.84 -20.63
N ASP A 104 -5.27 4.63 -21.12
CA ASP A 104 -4.06 4.12 -21.76
C ASP A 104 -2.85 4.08 -20.83
N PHE A 105 -3.03 4.48 -19.56
CA PHE A 105 -1.98 4.50 -18.55
C PHE A 105 -1.96 3.19 -17.76
N LYS A 106 -0.78 2.62 -17.60
CA LYS A 106 -0.51 1.49 -16.73
C LYS A 106 0.03 1.99 -15.40
N VAL A 107 -0.72 1.76 -14.33
CA VAL A 107 -0.33 2.11 -12.97
C VAL A 107 0.20 0.86 -12.27
N ARG A 108 1.41 0.92 -11.73
CA ARG A 108 2.03 -0.09 -10.89
C ARG A 108 1.70 0.19 -9.43
N PHE A 109 1.27 -0.83 -8.71
CA PHE A 109 1.05 -0.77 -7.27
C PHE A 109 1.96 -1.79 -6.59
N HIS A 110 2.55 -1.40 -5.46
CA HIS A 110 3.37 -2.26 -4.61
C HIS A 110 3.45 -1.70 -3.19
N HIS A 111 3.87 -2.54 -2.23
CA HIS A 111 4.00 -2.07 -0.86
C HIS A 111 5.18 -1.11 -0.69
N GLY A 112 6.35 -1.42 -1.23
CA GLY A 112 7.53 -0.57 -1.14
C GLY A 112 8.65 -1.13 -0.25
N ASP A 113 8.45 -2.25 0.42
CA ASP A 113 9.39 -2.89 1.35
C ASP A 113 10.70 -3.39 0.70
N THR A 114 10.78 -3.41 -0.62
CA THR A 114 12.02 -3.67 -1.36
C THR A 114 12.85 -2.41 -1.62
N ILE A 115 12.37 -1.25 -1.15
CA ILE A 115 13.07 0.03 -1.26
C ILE A 115 13.92 0.22 0.00
N SER A 116 15.23 0.25 -0.17
CA SER A 116 16.16 0.47 0.94
C SER A 116 16.26 1.95 1.31
N PHE A 117 16.27 2.23 2.62
CA PHE A 117 16.55 3.56 3.15
C PHE A 117 18.05 3.88 3.22
N GLY A 118 18.90 2.85 3.09
CA GLY A 118 20.35 2.99 3.28
C GLY A 118 21.07 3.62 2.09
N GLY A 119 22.07 4.44 2.42
CA GLY A 119 23.01 4.99 1.47
C GLY A 119 22.89 6.52 1.29
N VAL A 120 23.93 7.10 0.67
CA VAL A 120 24.10 8.54 0.45
C VAL A 120 23.00 9.16 -0.41
N GLN A 121 22.30 8.33 -1.19
CA GLN A 121 21.31 8.79 -2.19
C GLN A 121 19.89 8.94 -1.65
N GLY A 122 19.63 8.43 -0.44
CA GLY A 122 18.29 8.45 0.13
C GLY A 122 17.25 7.59 -0.62
N PRO A 123 16.04 7.41 -0.03
CA PRO A 123 15.03 6.47 -0.55
C PRO A 123 14.46 6.87 -1.92
N TYR A 124 14.34 8.14 -2.20
CA TYR A 124 13.70 8.62 -3.45
C TYR A 124 14.58 8.39 -4.69
N MET A 125 15.88 8.59 -4.56
CA MET A 125 16.84 8.26 -5.61
C MET A 125 16.88 6.75 -5.88
N TYR A 126 16.85 5.97 -4.81
CA TYR A 126 16.79 4.53 -4.91
C TYR A 126 15.48 4.05 -5.57
N LEU A 127 14.34 4.65 -5.22
CA LEU A 127 13.05 4.37 -5.85
C LEU A 127 13.09 4.65 -7.36
N ASN A 128 13.59 5.82 -7.78
CA ASN A 128 13.71 6.14 -9.21
C ASN A 128 14.55 5.11 -9.97
N ARG A 129 15.67 4.68 -9.40
CA ARG A 129 16.51 3.60 -9.95
C ARG A 129 15.76 2.28 -10.06
N ARG A 130 14.98 1.92 -9.03
CA ARG A 130 14.18 0.69 -9.03
C ARG A 130 13.08 0.73 -10.07
N ILE A 131 12.36 1.83 -10.18
CA ILE A 131 11.34 2.01 -11.22
C ILE A 131 11.93 1.78 -12.61
N TYR A 132 13.10 2.36 -12.89
CA TYR A 132 13.80 2.15 -14.16
C TYR A 132 14.09 0.66 -14.40
N GLN A 133 14.64 -0.05 -13.41
CA GLN A 133 14.92 -1.48 -13.51
C GLN A 133 13.65 -2.33 -13.71
N TRP A 134 12.56 -2.01 -13.02
CA TRP A 134 11.30 -2.72 -13.17
C TRP A 134 10.62 -2.46 -14.53
N ASP A 135 10.83 -1.29 -15.08
CA ASP A 135 10.29 -0.91 -16.40
C ASP A 135 10.95 -1.67 -17.55
N GLU A 136 12.14 -2.23 -17.35
CA GLU A 136 12.76 -3.16 -18.31
C GLU A 136 11.95 -4.47 -18.45
N GLY A 137 11.31 -4.93 -17.39
CA GLY A 137 10.41 -6.09 -17.44
C GLY A 137 8.98 -5.70 -17.84
N ILE A 138 8.31 -4.92 -17.01
CA ILE A 138 6.94 -4.43 -17.26
C ILE A 138 6.92 -2.93 -17.03
N LYS A 139 6.90 -2.17 -18.11
CA LYS A 139 6.83 -0.71 -18.07
C LYS A 139 5.49 -0.25 -17.47
N ALA A 140 5.58 0.71 -16.54
CA ALA A 140 4.44 1.43 -16.00
C ALA A 140 4.61 2.94 -16.20
N ASP A 141 3.50 3.62 -16.41
CA ASP A 141 3.49 5.08 -16.58
C ASP A 141 3.52 5.80 -15.24
N TYR A 142 2.98 5.14 -14.21
CA TYR A 142 2.92 5.68 -12.87
C TYR A 142 3.07 4.56 -11.82
N SER A 143 3.77 4.83 -10.71
CA SER A 143 3.97 3.89 -9.61
C SER A 143 3.39 4.43 -8.32
N VAL A 144 2.63 3.62 -7.59
CA VAL A 144 2.03 3.94 -6.29
C VAL A 144 2.52 2.95 -5.26
N GLN A 145 2.98 3.45 -4.13
CA GLN A 145 3.47 2.62 -3.03
C GLN A 145 3.15 3.20 -1.65
N GLY A 146 3.33 2.39 -0.61
CA GLY A 146 3.30 2.77 0.81
C GLY A 146 4.66 2.60 1.48
N HIS A 147 4.69 1.93 2.62
CA HIS A 147 5.84 1.49 3.41
C HIS A 147 6.66 2.60 4.08
N LEU A 148 6.90 3.71 3.40
CA LEU A 148 7.77 4.77 3.90
C LEU A 148 7.08 5.72 4.90
N HIS A 149 5.78 5.53 5.14
CA HIS A 149 4.94 6.26 6.09
C HIS A 149 4.89 7.78 5.87
N CYS A 150 5.34 8.28 4.74
CA CYS A 150 5.29 9.69 4.40
C CYS A 150 4.71 9.91 3.01
N TYR A 151 3.78 10.86 2.91
CA TYR A 151 3.23 11.27 1.62
C TYR A 151 4.30 12.03 0.83
N THR A 152 4.61 11.54 -0.34
CA THR A 152 5.56 12.21 -1.24
C THR A 152 5.22 11.90 -2.70
N VAL A 153 5.43 12.87 -3.58
CA VAL A 153 5.22 12.72 -5.01
C VAL A 153 6.50 13.02 -5.79
N GLY A 154 6.79 12.21 -6.79
CA GLY A 154 7.97 12.33 -7.64
C GLY A 154 7.59 12.62 -9.10
N THR A 155 7.64 13.89 -9.48
CA THR A 155 7.63 14.40 -10.87
C THR A 155 6.70 13.63 -11.83
N ARG A 156 5.45 13.33 -11.43
CA ARG A 156 4.46 12.59 -12.23
C ARG A 156 4.84 11.14 -12.56
N ARG A 157 5.83 10.58 -11.87
CA ARG A 157 6.30 9.19 -12.09
C ARG A 157 5.87 8.25 -10.98
N TRP A 158 5.76 8.75 -9.77
CA TRP A 158 5.40 7.95 -8.61
C TRP A 158 4.76 8.78 -7.49
N LEU A 159 4.05 8.07 -6.63
CA LEU A 159 3.44 8.57 -5.42
C LEU A 159 3.67 7.58 -4.28
N ILE A 160 4.03 8.10 -3.12
CA ILE A 160 4.13 7.36 -1.88
C ILE A 160 2.98 7.79 -0.98
N ASN A 161 2.22 6.82 -0.49
CA ASN A 161 1.14 7.07 0.45
C ASN A 161 1.66 7.32 1.86
N GLY A 162 1.01 8.22 2.58
CA GLY A 162 1.32 8.50 3.96
C GLY A 162 0.78 7.45 4.94
N SER A 163 0.96 7.71 6.22
CA SER A 163 0.49 6.85 7.31
C SER A 163 -0.89 7.28 7.80
N LEU A 164 -1.78 6.32 8.09
CA LEU A 164 -3.07 6.56 8.73
C LEU A 164 -2.93 7.06 10.18
N ILE A 165 -1.85 6.68 10.86
CA ILE A 165 -1.58 7.07 12.25
C ILE A 165 -0.64 8.28 12.36
N GLY A 166 -0.15 8.77 11.21
CA GLY A 166 0.81 9.87 11.19
C GLY A 166 2.18 9.48 11.72
N TYR A 167 2.87 10.47 12.31
CA TYR A 167 4.20 10.31 12.88
C TYR A 167 4.15 9.56 14.21
N SER A 168 4.91 8.50 14.32
CA SER A 168 4.95 7.62 15.49
C SER A 168 6.38 7.52 16.05
N PRO A 169 6.57 7.07 17.32
CA PRO A 169 7.90 6.78 17.85
C PRO A 169 8.73 5.84 16.97
N TYR A 170 8.07 4.91 16.28
CA TYR A 170 8.72 4.02 15.32
C TYR A 170 9.26 4.80 14.10
N ALA A 171 8.50 5.75 13.57
CA ALA A 171 8.93 6.60 12.47
C ALA A 171 10.17 7.43 12.82
N LEU A 172 10.32 7.82 14.09
CA LEU A 172 11.50 8.51 14.62
C LEU A 172 12.78 7.68 14.43
N THR A 173 12.71 6.36 14.61
CA THR A 173 13.89 5.48 14.51
C THR A 173 14.47 5.43 13.10
N PHE A 174 13.67 5.71 12.07
CA PHE A 174 14.09 5.73 10.67
C PHE A 174 14.41 7.14 10.15
N GLY A 175 14.23 8.18 10.98
CA GLY A 175 14.39 9.55 10.51
C GLY A 175 13.37 9.95 9.46
N SER A 176 12.16 9.39 9.51
CA SER A 176 11.05 9.78 8.63
C SER A 176 10.64 11.22 8.89
N GLU A 177 10.19 11.92 7.86
CA GLU A 177 9.62 13.25 7.99
C GLU A 177 8.37 13.21 8.89
N ALA A 178 8.26 14.16 9.81
CA ALA A 178 7.10 14.28 10.67
C ALA A 178 5.90 14.79 9.87
N GLN A 179 4.96 13.91 9.60
CA GLN A 179 3.71 14.24 8.89
C GLN A 179 2.50 13.84 9.77
N PRO A 180 1.40 14.60 9.70
CA PRO A 180 0.14 14.19 10.33
C PRO A 180 -0.43 12.94 9.64
N PRO A 181 -1.51 12.33 10.17
CA PRO A 181 -2.23 11.29 9.46
C PRO A 181 -2.65 11.75 8.07
N ILE A 182 -2.18 11.05 7.04
CA ILE A 182 -2.36 11.45 5.64
C ILE A 182 -2.63 10.21 4.77
N GLN A 183 -3.57 10.37 3.83
CA GLN A 183 -3.73 9.44 2.71
C GLN A 183 -3.57 10.16 1.37
N ALA A 184 -2.99 9.47 0.42
CA ALA A 184 -2.78 10.02 -0.91
C ALA A 184 -4.06 9.96 -1.74
N PHE A 185 -4.34 11.04 -2.45
CA PHE A 185 -5.35 11.09 -3.49
C PHE A 185 -4.72 11.60 -4.79
N PHE A 186 -5.10 11.01 -5.92
CA PHE A 186 -4.70 11.51 -7.23
C PHE A 186 -5.79 11.33 -8.29
N LEU A 187 -5.81 12.22 -9.26
CA LEU A 187 -6.65 12.11 -10.46
C LEU A 187 -5.79 11.74 -11.66
N LEU A 188 -6.29 10.78 -12.44
CA LEU A 188 -5.69 10.37 -13.69
C LEU A 188 -6.58 10.87 -14.85
N ASP A 189 -6.09 11.84 -15.59
CA ASP A 189 -6.75 12.34 -16.80
C ASP A 189 -6.47 11.41 -17.97
N LYS A 190 -7.49 11.19 -18.81
CA LYS A 190 -7.40 10.27 -19.95
C LYS A 190 -6.25 10.58 -20.92
N HIS A 191 -5.91 11.87 -21.09
CA HIS A 191 -4.91 12.31 -22.08
C HIS A 191 -3.61 12.80 -21.45
N ARG A 192 -3.67 13.28 -20.19
CA ARG A 192 -2.56 13.95 -19.51
C ARG A 192 -1.89 13.10 -18.44
N GLY A 193 -2.48 11.94 -18.09
CA GLY A 193 -2.00 11.12 -16.97
C GLY A 193 -2.28 11.73 -15.58
N PRO A 194 -1.40 11.55 -14.60
CA PRO A 194 -1.60 12.13 -13.26
C PRO A 194 -1.62 13.65 -13.31
N THR A 195 -2.74 14.29 -12.95
CA THR A 195 -2.95 15.74 -13.00
C THR A 195 -3.04 16.38 -11.64
N VAL A 196 -3.72 15.74 -10.70
CA VAL A 196 -3.87 16.18 -9.32
C VAL A 196 -3.25 15.13 -8.42
N GLN A 197 -2.43 15.54 -7.49
CA GLN A 197 -1.81 14.68 -6.50
C GLN A 197 -1.80 15.46 -5.19
N ILE A 198 -2.64 15.09 -4.24
CA ILE A 198 -2.82 15.83 -2.99
C ILE A 198 -2.82 14.90 -1.77
N PRO A 199 -2.36 15.38 -0.61
CA PRO A 199 -2.60 14.72 0.66
C PRO A 199 -4.03 14.95 1.12
N ILE A 200 -4.70 13.89 1.57
CA ILE A 200 -5.93 13.98 2.36
C ILE A 200 -5.50 13.90 3.82
N LEU A 201 -5.68 14.98 4.52
CA LEU A 201 -5.45 15.06 5.97
C LEU A 201 -6.62 14.38 6.70
N LEU A 202 -6.30 13.56 7.70
CA LEU A 202 -7.27 12.78 8.48
C LEU A 202 -7.43 13.35 9.89
#